data_6f7dd76b76d149364744e694e5a5f666
#
_entry.id   6f7dd76b76d149364744e694e5a5f666
#
_cell.length_a   1.000
_cell.length_b   1.000
_cell.length_c   1.000
_cell.angle_alpha   90.00
_cell.angle_beta   90.00
_cell.angle_gamma   90.00
#
_symmetry.space_group_name_H-M   'P 1'
#
loop_
_entity.id
_entity.type
_entity.pdbx_description
1 polymer ?
#
loop_
_entity_poly.entity_id
_entity_poly.type
_entity_poly.pdbx_seq_one_letter_code
_entity_poly.pdbx_strand_id
1 'polypeptide(L)'
;MAVEAGKRALEKAHLYPDGGCYELRAGIASLRGVEADSVIVGNGSNELIELLGHAFLRPGTEVVVGAQSFIVYQLVAKLFGAMPVFVPMSKFSHDLKAMREAVTERTRMVFVASPNNPTGGVNFEAEIIELVESLPEYVILCFDEAYAEYLEKAPDLRRCIEAGRKVVCLRTFSKIYGLGGLRVGFFYGGPDLISVFQRVRQPLK
;
A
#
# COMPACT_ATOMS: atom_id res chain seq x y z
N MET A 1 22.08 -11.65 8.00
CA MET A 1 22.33 -10.97 6.70
C MET A 1 21.96 -9.48 6.76
N ALA A 2 20.73 -9.05 7.06
CA ALA A 2 20.34 -7.62 7.07
C ALA A 2 21.16 -6.77 8.07
N VAL A 3 21.40 -7.28 9.29
CA VAL A 3 22.22 -6.58 10.31
C VAL A 3 23.66 -6.35 9.82
N GLU A 4 24.26 -7.34 9.18
CA GLU A 4 25.62 -7.20 8.63
C GLU A 4 25.68 -6.23 7.44
N ALA A 5 24.63 -6.20 6.61
CA ALA A 5 24.52 -5.20 5.56
C ALA A 5 24.40 -3.79 6.15
N GLY A 6 23.59 -3.64 7.22
CA GLY A 6 23.47 -2.37 7.95
C GLY A 6 24.80 -1.88 8.54
N LYS A 7 25.58 -2.77 9.16
CA LYS A 7 26.92 -2.44 9.67
C LYS A 7 27.84 -1.90 8.56
N ARG A 8 27.87 -2.57 7.41
CA ARG A 8 28.65 -2.09 6.26
C ARG A 8 28.15 -0.76 5.71
N ALA A 9 26.84 -0.52 5.72
CA ALA A 9 26.28 0.75 5.27
C ALA A 9 26.69 1.93 6.19
N LEU A 10 26.87 1.69 7.50
CA LEU A 10 27.31 2.71 8.44
C LEU A 10 28.74 3.22 8.15
N GLU A 11 29.60 2.43 7.52
CA GLU A 11 30.93 2.87 7.06
C GLU A 11 30.87 4.02 6.05
N LYS A 12 29.72 4.12 5.34
CA LYS A 12 29.44 5.16 4.33
C LYS A 12 28.45 6.22 4.81
N ALA A 13 28.19 6.31 6.13
CA ALA A 13 27.19 7.23 6.69
C ALA A 13 27.50 8.72 6.47
N HIS A 14 28.72 9.06 6.03
CA HIS A 14 29.13 10.42 5.64
C HIS A 14 28.67 10.80 4.23
N LEU A 15 28.12 9.88 3.45
CA LEU A 15 27.55 10.11 2.13
C LEU A 15 26.03 10.20 2.19
N TYR A 16 25.42 11.03 1.36
CA TYR A 16 23.98 11.00 1.17
C TYR A 16 23.56 9.64 0.58
N PRO A 17 22.40 9.11 0.99
CA PRO A 17 21.88 7.87 0.42
C PRO A 17 21.44 8.06 -1.03
N ASP A 18 21.33 6.95 -1.76
CA ASP A 18 20.65 6.92 -3.05
C ASP A 18 19.16 7.23 -2.88
N GLY A 19 18.76 8.46 -3.18
CA GLY A 19 17.38 8.90 -3.09
C GLY A 19 16.43 8.13 -4.01
N GLY A 20 16.93 7.49 -5.06
CA GLY A 20 16.17 6.64 -5.98
C GLY A 20 15.94 5.23 -5.48
N CYS A 21 16.74 4.76 -4.50
CA CYS A 21 16.75 3.38 -4.00
C CYS A 21 16.85 2.35 -5.15
N TYR A 22 17.68 2.61 -6.17
CA TYR A 22 17.70 1.84 -7.42
C TYR A 22 17.96 0.36 -7.21
N GLU A 23 18.97 -0.02 -6.42
CA GLU A 23 19.27 -1.43 -6.14
C GLU A 23 18.12 -2.15 -5.43
N LEU A 24 17.54 -1.51 -4.41
CA LEU A 24 16.43 -2.09 -3.65
C LEU A 24 15.17 -2.21 -4.52
N ARG A 25 14.85 -1.18 -5.32
CA ARG A 25 13.72 -1.23 -6.26
C ARG A 25 13.91 -2.33 -7.30
N ALA A 26 15.10 -2.47 -7.88
CA ALA A 26 15.40 -3.54 -8.84
C ALA A 26 15.24 -4.93 -8.21
N GLY A 27 15.74 -5.11 -6.99
CA GLY A 27 15.59 -6.37 -6.25
C GLY A 27 14.12 -6.70 -5.94
N ILE A 28 13.33 -5.71 -5.49
CA ILE A 28 11.90 -5.88 -5.25
C ILE A 28 11.15 -6.20 -6.56
N ALA A 29 11.44 -5.46 -7.63
CA ALA A 29 10.82 -5.64 -8.93
C ALA A 29 11.04 -7.08 -9.46
N SER A 30 12.29 -7.56 -9.42
CA SER A 30 12.62 -8.94 -9.77
C SER A 30 11.87 -9.97 -8.93
N LEU A 31 11.79 -9.76 -7.60
CA LEU A 31 11.08 -10.64 -6.69
C LEU A 31 9.56 -10.67 -6.95
N ARG A 32 8.98 -9.54 -7.36
CA ARG A 32 7.54 -9.38 -7.61
C ARG A 32 7.14 -9.66 -9.05
N GLY A 33 8.09 -9.81 -9.97
CA GLY A 33 7.81 -9.97 -11.39
C GLY A 33 7.15 -8.73 -12.00
N VAL A 34 7.63 -7.53 -11.61
CA VAL A 34 7.19 -6.24 -12.13
C VAL A 34 8.40 -5.42 -12.57
N GLU A 35 8.18 -4.32 -13.29
CA GLU A 35 9.26 -3.41 -13.68
C GLU A 35 9.72 -2.54 -12.49
N ALA A 36 10.99 -2.10 -12.50
CA ALA A 36 11.54 -1.26 -11.43
C ALA A 36 10.77 0.07 -11.27
N ASP A 37 10.22 0.61 -12.36
CA ASP A 37 9.41 1.82 -12.34
C ASP A 37 7.99 1.62 -11.77
N SER A 38 7.61 0.38 -11.60
CA SER A 38 6.39 -0.03 -10.89
C SER A 38 6.57 -0.11 -9.37
N VAL A 39 7.75 0.21 -8.84
CA VAL A 39 8.08 0.11 -7.40
C VAL A 39 8.48 1.45 -6.82
N ILE A 40 7.98 1.77 -5.64
CA ILE A 40 8.45 2.88 -4.80
C ILE A 40 8.74 2.39 -3.38
N VAL A 41 9.85 2.81 -2.80
CA VAL A 41 10.27 2.49 -1.43
C VAL A 41 9.97 3.67 -0.52
N GLY A 42 9.58 3.37 0.73
CA GLY A 42 9.28 4.36 1.76
C GLY A 42 9.81 3.99 3.14
N ASN A 43 9.77 4.96 4.05
CA ASN A 43 10.15 4.83 5.46
C ASN A 43 9.07 4.03 6.25
N GLY A 44 8.95 2.75 5.92
CA GLY A 44 7.86 1.88 6.33
C GLY A 44 6.58 2.14 5.53
N SER A 45 5.58 1.28 5.78
CA SER A 45 4.26 1.41 5.13
C SER A 45 3.52 2.70 5.48
N ASN A 46 3.78 3.28 6.65
CA ASN A 46 3.10 4.50 7.10
C ASN A 46 3.39 5.69 6.17
N GLU A 47 4.66 5.92 5.81
CA GLU A 47 5.00 6.99 4.87
C GLU A 47 4.34 6.78 3.51
N LEU A 48 4.29 5.54 3.05
CA LEU A 48 3.65 5.21 1.78
C LEU A 48 2.14 5.50 1.79
N ILE A 49 1.45 5.18 2.90
CA ILE A 49 0.03 5.55 3.07
C ILE A 49 -0.11 7.08 3.12
N GLU A 50 0.82 7.79 3.74
CA GLU A 50 0.81 9.26 3.76
C GLU A 50 1.03 9.84 2.35
N LEU A 51 1.90 9.25 1.53
CA LEU A 51 2.09 9.65 0.13
C LEU A 51 0.81 9.50 -0.71
N LEU A 52 -0.04 8.49 -0.43
CA LEU A 52 -1.37 8.41 -1.01
C LEU A 52 -2.21 9.64 -0.65
N GLY A 53 -2.15 10.07 0.60
CA GLY A 53 -2.83 11.27 1.07
C GLY A 53 -2.35 12.53 0.33
N HIS A 54 -1.02 12.73 0.27
CA HIS A 54 -0.42 13.87 -0.45
C HIS A 54 -0.83 13.93 -1.92
N ALA A 55 -0.91 12.78 -2.58
CA ALA A 55 -1.19 12.73 -4.01
C ALA A 55 -2.67 12.89 -4.36
N PHE A 56 -3.59 12.38 -3.52
CA PHE A 56 -4.98 12.18 -3.96
C PHE A 56 -6.04 12.71 -2.99
N LEU A 57 -5.68 13.05 -1.73
CA LEU A 57 -6.66 13.51 -0.76
C LEU A 57 -6.66 15.04 -0.63
N ARG A 58 -7.84 15.57 -0.38
CA ARG A 58 -8.09 16.99 -0.08
C ARG A 58 -9.43 17.11 0.66
N PRO A 59 -9.71 18.25 1.31
CA PRO A 59 -11.01 18.49 1.92
C PRO A 59 -12.16 18.20 0.95
N GLY A 60 -13.19 17.50 1.44
CA GLY A 60 -14.35 17.09 0.65
C GLY A 60 -14.22 15.75 -0.11
N THR A 61 -13.03 15.13 -0.15
CA THR A 61 -12.87 13.78 -0.66
C THR A 61 -13.17 12.72 0.41
N GLU A 62 -13.39 11.48 -0.01
CA GLU A 62 -13.71 10.35 0.86
C GLU A 62 -12.73 9.19 0.68
N VAL A 63 -12.56 8.44 1.78
CA VAL A 63 -11.74 7.21 1.83
C VAL A 63 -12.58 6.11 2.46
N VAL A 64 -12.83 5.03 1.73
CA VAL A 64 -13.56 3.86 2.25
C VAL A 64 -12.61 2.94 3.01
N VAL A 65 -12.94 2.61 4.25
CA VAL A 65 -12.13 1.78 5.15
C VAL A 65 -12.99 0.80 5.94
N GLY A 66 -12.48 -0.37 6.25
CA GLY A 66 -13.13 -1.26 7.20
C GLY A 66 -13.15 -0.66 8.60
N ALA A 67 -14.26 -0.78 9.32
CA ALA A 67 -14.47 -0.17 10.64
C ALA A 67 -13.44 -0.65 11.68
N GLN A 68 -13.05 -1.92 11.63
CA GLN A 68 -12.00 -2.53 12.46
C GLN A 68 -10.78 -2.85 11.59
N SER A 69 -10.13 -1.83 11.05
CA SER A 69 -8.95 -1.96 10.20
C SER A 69 -7.78 -1.11 10.74
N PHE A 70 -6.65 -1.12 10.05
CA PHE A 70 -5.46 -0.44 10.52
C PHE A 70 -5.70 1.07 10.67
N ILE A 71 -5.48 1.57 11.88
CA ILE A 71 -5.81 2.93 12.31
C ILE A 71 -5.22 4.03 11.40
N VAL A 72 -4.06 3.77 10.77
CA VAL A 72 -3.35 4.75 9.95
C VAL A 72 -4.17 5.20 8.74
N TYR A 73 -5.02 4.36 8.17
CA TYR A 73 -5.86 4.74 7.03
C TYR A 73 -6.77 5.93 7.36
N GLN A 74 -7.48 5.86 8.49
CA GLN A 74 -8.35 6.95 8.91
C GLN A 74 -7.57 8.18 9.40
N LEU A 75 -6.40 7.98 10.03
CA LEU A 75 -5.56 9.09 10.47
C LEU A 75 -5.05 9.89 9.29
N VAL A 76 -4.57 9.23 8.24
CA VAL A 76 -4.14 9.88 7.00
C VAL A 76 -5.31 10.57 6.29
N ALA A 77 -6.48 9.92 6.19
CA ALA A 77 -7.66 10.58 5.63
C ALA A 77 -7.94 11.91 6.35
N LYS A 78 -8.00 11.89 7.69
CA LYS A 78 -8.24 13.08 8.50
C LYS A 78 -7.13 14.13 8.37
N LEU A 79 -5.87 13.72 8.30
CA LEU A 79 -4.72 14.61 8.14
C LEU A 79 -4.86 15.52 6.90
N PHE A 80 -5.38 14.95 5.80
CA PHE A 80 -5.62 15.67 4.55
C PHE A 80 -7.03 16.25 4.42
N GLY A 81 -7.82 16.26 5.50
CA GLY A 81 -9.18 16.81 5.50
C GLY A 81 -10.18 15.97 4.72
N ALA A 82 -9.84 14.74 4.36
CA ALA A 82 -10.75 13.79 3.74
C ALA A 82 -11.60 13.07 4.80
N MET A 83 -12.78 12.61 4.40
CA MET A 83 -13.72 11.91 5.27
C MET A 83 -13.52 10.39 5.19
N PRO A 84 -13.16 9.70 6.28
CA PRO A 84 -13.20 8.24 6.30
C PRO A 84 -14.65 7.75 6.36
N VAL A 85 -15.01 6.90 5.41
CA VAL A 85 -16.29 6.19 5.34
C VAL A 85 -16.07 4.78 5.88
N PHE A 86 -16.63 4.50 7.05
CA PHE A 86 -16.43 3.22 7.73
C PHE A 86 -17.47 2.19 7.28
N VAL A 87 -16.99 1.03 6.84
CA VAL A 87 -17.82 -0.12 6.49
C VAL A 87 -17.65 -1.20 7.55
N PRO A 88 -18.74 -1.71 8.15
CA PRO A 88 -18.67 -2.80 9.11
C PRO A 88 -17.97 -4.04 8.53
N MET A 89 -17.23 -4.75 9.39
CA MET A 89 -16.60 -6.00 8.99
C MET A 89 -17.60 -7.15 8.92
N SER A 90 -17.39 -8.08 8.01
CA SER A 90 -18.16 -9.33 7.92
C SER A 90 -17.30 -10.50 8.40
N LYS A 91 -17.68 -11.14 9.51
CA LYS A 91 -16.93 -12.27 10.11
C LYS A 91 -15.41 -12.00 10.23
N PHE A 92 -15.07 -10.81 10.73
CA PHE A 92 -13.69 -10.32 10.90
C PHE A 92 -12.93 -9.97 9.60
N SER A 93 -13.47 -10.24 8.42
CA SER A 93 -12.92 -9.84 7.11
C SER A 93 -13.61 -8.59 6.57
N HIS A 94 -13.03 -7.94 5.58
CA HIS A 94 -13.69 -6.83 4.91
C HIS A 94 -14.93 -7.31 4.16
N ASP A 95 -16.05 -6.59 4.31
CA ASP A 95 -17.22 -6.75 3.46
C ASP A 95 -17.01 -5.97 2.16
N LEU A 96 -16.41 -6.64 1.17
CA LEU A 96 -15.99 -6.00 -0.08
C LEU A 96 -17.18 -5.50 -0.89
N LYS A 97 -18.34 -6.19 -0.79
CA LYS A 97 -19.58 -5.74 -1.44
C LYS A 97 -20.08 -4.44 -0.80
N ALA A 98 -20.18 -4.39 0.51
CA ALA A 98 -20.58 -3.18 1.22
C ALA A 98 -19.56 -2.04 1.00
N MET A 99 -18.27 -2.35 0.92
CA MET A 99 -17.23 -1.34 0.57
C MET A 99 -17.45 -0.77 -0.83
N ARG A 100 -17.83 -1.62 -1.80
CA ARG A 100 -18.17 -1.16 -3.15
C ARG A 100 -19.41 -0.25 -3.16
N GLU A 101 -20.44 -0.62 -2.42
CA GLU A 101 -21.68 0.15 -2.28
C GLU A 101 -21.47 1.50 -1.57
N ALA A 102 -20.47 1.59 -0.70
CA ALA A 102 -20.09 2.84 -0.01
C ALA A 102 -19.30 3.83 -0.89
N VAL A 103 -18.89 3.44 -2.10
CA VAL A 103 -18.15 4.31 -3.03
C VAL A 103 -19.09 5.35 -3.62
N THR A 104 -18.69 6.62 -3.53
CA THR A 104 -19.39 7.79 -4.10
C THR A 104 -18.48 8.52 -5.11
N GLU A 105 -19.00 9.54 -5.76
CA GLU A 105 -18.22 10.43 -6.65
C GLU A 105 -17.09 11.17 -5.90
N ARG A 106 -17.17 11.30 -4.57
CA ARG A 106 -16.15 11.92 -3.74
C ARG A 106 -15.07 10.93 -3.29
N THR A 107 -15.32 9.62 -3.39
CA THR A 107 -14.35 8.60 -3.01
C THR A 107 -13.11 8.65 -3.89
N ARG A 108 -11.93 8.64 -3.27
CA ARG A 108 -10.64 8.60 -3.97
C ARG A 108 -9.87 7.33 -3.70
N MET A 109 -10.11 6.71 -2.54
CA MET A 109 -9.41 5.49 -2.13
C MET A 109 -10.31 4.52 -1.44
N VAL A 110 -9.99 3.24 -1.60
CA VAL A 110 -10.50 2.12 -0.83
C VAL A 110 -9.29 1.40 -0.24
N PHE A 111 -9.26 1.18 1.08
CA PHE A 111 -8.23 0.38 1.74
C PHE A 111 -8.75 -1.00 2.07
N VAL A 112 -8.07 -2.03 1.58
CA VAL A 112 -8.33 -3.43 1.92
C VAL A 112 -7.04 -4.05 2.41
N ALA A 113 -7.04 -4.56 3.64
CA ALA A 113 -5.93 -5.31 4.22
C ALA A 113 -6.27 -6.81 4.27
N SER A 114 -5.42 -7.66 3.73
CA SER A 114 -5.63 -9.11 3.80
C SER A 114 -4.27 -9.84 3.93
N PRO A 115 -4.01 -10.46 5.09
CA PRO A 115 -4.78 -10.46 6.35
C PRO A 115 -4.97 -9.08 6.98
N ASN A 116 -6.15 -8.81 7.53
CA ASN A 116 -6.46 -7.53 8.17
C ASN A 116 -5.84 -7.39 9.56
N ASN A 117 -5.36 -6.21 9.89
CA ASN A 117 -4.94 -5.82 11.23
C ASN A 117 -6.03 -4.92 11.87
N PRO A 118 -6.64 -5.28 13.04
CA PRO A 118 -6.15 -6.30 13.99
C PRO A 118 -6.87 -7.66 13.92
N THR A 119 -7.84 -7.85 13.06
CA THR A 119 -8.80 -8.97 13.13
C THR A 119 -8.24 -10.31 12.63
N GLY A 120 -7.18 -10.27 11.80
CA GLY A 120 -6.64 -11.46 11.13
C GLY A 120 -7.53 -11.97 9.99
N GLY A 121 -8.65 -11.30 9.71
CA GLY A 121 -9.58 -11.70 8.64
C GLY A 121 -8.92 -11.65 7.26
N VAL A 122 -9.30 -12.60 6.41
CA VAL A 122 -8.74 -12.78 5.08
C VAL A 122 -9.85 -12.64 4.04
N ASN A 123 -9.58 -11.90 2.97
CA ASN A 123 -10.39 -11.90 1.76
C ASN A 123 -9.64 -12.67 0.68
N PHE A 124 -10.36 -13.44 -0.12
CA PHE A 124 -9.78 -14.25 -1.19
C PHE A 124 -9.50 -13.43 -2.45
N GLU A 125 -8.51 -13.87 -3.23
CA GLU A 125 -8.08 -13.20 -4.45
C GLU A 125 -9.24 -12.86 -5.40
N ALA A 126 -10.14 -13.82 -5.65
CA ALA A 126 -11.28 -13.61 -6.56
C ALA A 126 -12.20 -12.48 -6.10
N GLU A 127 -12.49 -12.40 -4.79
CA GLU A 127 -13.33 -11.34 -4.22
C GLU A 127 -12.67 -9.96 -4.34
N ILE A 128 -11.35 -9.89 -4.11
CA ILE A 128 -10.60 -8.64 -4.23
C ILE A 128 -10.55 -8.18 -5.68
N ILE A 129 -10.36 -9.11 -6.62
CA ILE A 129 -10.36 -8.81 -8.06
C ILE A 129 -11.73 -8.30 -8.51
N GLU A 130 -12.82 -8.94 -8.07
CA GLU A 130 -14.19 -8.47 -8.34
C GLU A 130 -14.40 -7.03 -7.82
N LEU A 131 -13.91 -6.73 -6.62
CA LEU A 131 -13.93 -5.37 -6.11
C LEU A 131 -13.16 -4.43 -7.05
N VAL A 132 -11.90 -4.74 -7.40
CA VAL A 132 -11.06 -3.92 -8.28
C VAL A 132 -11.77 -3.63 -9.61
N GLU A 133 -12.33 -4.66 -10.23
CA GLU A 133 -13.01 -4.55 -11.51
C GLU A 133 -14.27 -3.67 -11.44
N SER A 134 -14.94 -3.68 -10.31
CA SER A 134 -16.17 -2.91 -10.07
C SER A 134 -15.93 -1.45 -9.65
N LEU A 135 -14.71 -1.09 -9.21
CA LEU A 135 -14.40 0.28 -8.79
C LEU A 135 -14.37 1.24 -9.99
N PRO A 136 -14.87 2.49 -9.84
CA PRO A 136 -14.69 3.53 -10.84
C PRO A 136 -13.20 3.82 -11.11
N GLU A 137 -12.86 4.22 -12.34
CA GLU A 137 -11.47 4.48 -12.75
C GLU A 137 -10.77 5.59 -11.94
N TYR A 138 -11.52 6.48 -11.30
CA TYR A 138 -10.96 7.55 -10.46
C TYR A 138 -10.64 7.09 -9.03
N VAL A 139 -11.04 5.87 -8.64
CA VAL A 139 -10.80 5.32 -7.29
C VAL A 139 -9.55 4.44 -7.30
N ILE A 140 -8.69 4.62 -6.32
CA ILE A 140 -7.50 3.80 -6.11
C ILE A 140 -7.81 2.74 -5.06
N LEU A 141 -7.56 1.47 -5.37
CA LEU A 141 -7.47 0.44 -4.35
C LEU A 141 -6.05 0.42 -3.76
N CYS A 142 -5.92 0.65 -2.47
CA CYS A 142 -4.72 0.31 -1.71
C CYS A 142 -4.93 -1.05 -1.06
N PHE A 143 -4.29 -2.06 -1.63
CA PHE A 143 -4.29 -3.42 -1.10
C PHE A 143 -3.10 -3.60 -0.16
N ASP A 144 -3.38 -3.68 1.15
CA ASP A 144 -2.34 -3.82 2.17
C ASP A 144 -2.04 -5.30 2.42
N GLU A 145 -0.88 -5.70 1.95
CA GLU A 145 -0.31 -7.04 2.04
C GLU A 145 0.76 -7.15 3.14
N ALA A 146 0.71 -6.32 4.19
CA ALA A 146 1.73 -6.32 5.25
C ALA A 146 1.90 -7.68 5.94
N TYR A 147 0.90 -8.54 5.88
CA TYR A 147 0.88 -9.87 6.48
C TYR A 147 0.74 -11.01 5.44
N ALA A 148 0.95 -10.74 4.18
CA ALA A 148 0.75 -11.71 3.10
C ALA A 148 1.62 -12.97 3.24
N GLU A 149 2.83 -12.85 3.81
CA GLU A 149 3.74 -13.98 4.03
C GLU A 149 3.26 -14.97 5.10
N TYR A 150 2.20 -14.66 5.85
CA TYR A 150 1.55 -15.59 6.79
C TYR A 150 0.49 -16.47 6.12
N LEU A 151 0.16 -16.22 4.85
CA LEU A 151 -0.77 -17.01 4.07
C LEU A 151 0.00 -18.07 3.27
N GLU A 152 -0.59 -19.26 3.11
CA GLU A 152 -0.06 -20.30 2.20
C GLU A 152 -0.03 -19.79 0.76
N LYS A 153 -1.09 -19.05 0.36
CA LYS A 153 -1.20 -18.39 -0.94
C LYS A 153 -1.75 -16.98 -0.73
N ALA A 154 -0.88 -15.99 -0.94
CA ALA A 154 -1.30 -14.59 -0.93
C ALA A 154 -2.04 -14.24 -2.25
N PRO A 155 -3.06 -13.35 -2.19
CA PRO A 155 -3.69 -12.81 -3.39
C PRO A 155 -2.68 -12.13 -4.32
N ASP A 156 -2.85 -12.29 -5.63
CA ASP A 156 -2.01 -11.66 -6.66
C ASP A 156 -2.85 -10.75 -7.56
N LEU A 157 -2.61 -9.45 -7.43
CA LEU A 157 -3.34 -8.43 -8.19
C LEU A 157 -2.57 -7.89 -9.40
N ARG A 158 -1.44 -8.51 -9.80
CA ARG A 158 -0.63 -8.04 -10.93
C ARG A 158 -1.44 -7.96 -12.22
N ARG A 159 -2.32 -8.93 -12.48
CA ARG A 159 -3.21 -8.88 -13.65
C ARG A 159 -4.13 -7.66 -13.68
N CYS A 160 -4.58 -7.16 -12.52
CA CYS A 160 -5.39 -5.94 -12.45
C CYS A 160 -4.52 -4.71 -12.76
N ILE A 161 -3.28 -4.70 -12.27
CA ILE A 161 -2.30 -3.64 -12.56
C ILE A 161 -1.98 -3.60 -14.06
N GLU A 162 -1.71 -4.75 -14.67
CA GLU A 162 -1.44 -4.91 -16.11
C GLU A 162 -2.64 -4.49 -16.98
N ALA A 163 -3.86 -4.73 -16.49
CA ALA A 163 -5.09 -4.26 -17.11
C ALA A 163 -5.36 -2.75 -16.93
N GLY A 164 -4.42 -2.00 -16.33
CA GLY A 164 -4.51 -0.55 -16.14
C GLY A 164 -5.41 -0.11 -14.97
N ARG A 165 -5.82 -1.03 -14.08
CA ARG A 165 -6.61 -0.66 -12.90
C ARG A 165 -5.73 0.08 -11.89
N LYS A 166 -6.30 1.08 -11.22
CA LYS A 166 -5.59 1.87 -10.21
C LYS A 166 -5.45 1.10 -8.89
N VAL A 167 -4.53 0.17 -8.87
CA VAL A 167 -4.19 -0.64 -7.70
C VAL A 167 -2.77 -0.32 -7.27
N VAL A 168 -2.57 -0.15 -5.97
CA VAL A 168 -1.26 -0.19 -5.31
C VAL A 168 -1.26 -1.29 -4.26
N CYS A 169 -0.27 -2.15 -4.32
CA CYS A 169 -0.04 -3.21 -3.34
C CYS A 169 1.02 -2.74 -2.34
N LEU A 170 0.64 -2.63 -1.07
CA LEU A 170 1.49 -2.16 0.02
C LEU A 170 2.15 -3.33 0.74
N ARG A 171 3.45 -3.26 0.90
CA ARG A 171 4.27 -4.28 1.58
C ARG A 171 5.22 -3.64 2.58
N THR A 172 5.70 -4.45 3.53
CA THR A 172 6.63 -4.00 4.55
C THR A 172 7.63 -5.09 4.92
N PHE A 173 8.85 -4.69 5.27
CA PHE A 173 9.84 -5.58 5.88
C PHE A 173 9.73 -5.64 7.41
N SER A 174 8.77 -4.94 7.99
CA SER A 174 8.63 -4.81 9.45
C SER A 174 8.05 -6.05 10.15
N LYS A 175 7.35 -6.95 9.42
CA LYS A 175 6.59 -8.06 9.99
C LYS A 175 7.41 -9.35 9.99
N ILE A 176 7.12 -10.29 9.11
CA ILE A 176 7.78 -11.60 9.09
C ILE A 176 9.29 -11.51 8.93
N TYR A 177 9.78 -10.49 8.24
CA TYR A 177 11.22 -10.27 8.05
C TYR A 177 11.95 -9.73 9.28
N GLY A 178 11.22 -9.32 10.35
CA GLY A 178 11.79 -8.83 11.60
C GLY A 178 12.58 -7.53 11.50
N LEU A 179 12.37 -6.72 10.47
CA LEU A 179 13.14 -5.49 10.19
C LEU A 179 12.37 -4.21 10.57
N GLY A 180 11.44 -4.30 11.54
CA GLY A 180 10.61 -3.17 11.95
C GLY A 180 11.40 -1.91 12.35
N GLY A 181 12.57 -2.08 12.94
CA GLY A 181 13.47 -0.97 13.32
C GLY A 181 14.14 -0.25 12.15
N LEU A 182 14.27 -0.89 10.99
CA LEU A 182 14.88 -0.29 9.80
C LEU A 182 13.92 0.60 9.01
N ARG A 183 12.64 0.58 9.31
CA ARG A 183 11.61 1.42 8.68
C ARG A 183 11.60 1.30 7.16
N VAL A 184 11.50 0.08 6.59
CA VAL A 184 11.45 -0.14 5.14
C VAL A 184 10.12 -0.75 4.75
N GLY A 185 9.46 -0.13 3.79
CA GLY A 185 8.26 -0.61 3.10
C GLY A 185 8.29 -0.24 1.63
N PHE A 186 7.37 -0.78 0.86
CA PHE A 186 7.26 -0.44 -0.56
C PHE A 186 5.82 -0.57 -1.06
N PHE A 187 5.49 0.21 -2.10
CA PHE A 187 4.38 -0.04 -3.00
C PHE A 187 4.87 -0.67 -4.29
N TYR A 188 4.01 -1.47 -4.91
CA TYR A 188 4.09 -1.74 -6.33
C TYR A 188 2.71 -1.54 -6.98
N GLY A 189 2.71 -1.10 -8.24
CA GLY A 189 1.49 -0.74 -8.97
C GLY A 189 1.81 -0.36 -10.40
N GLY A 190 0.84 0.15 -11.14
CA GLY A 190 1.08 0.65 -12.50
C GLY A 190 2.13 1.78 -12.51
N PRO A 191 3.08 1.80 -13.49
CA PRO A 191 4.17 2.76 -13.51
C PRO A 191 3.69 4.21 -13.52
N ASP A 192 2.60 4.52 -14.22
CA ASP A 192 2.01 5.85 -14.23
C ASP A 192 1.55 6.29 -12.83
N LEU A 193 0.90 5.38 -12.09
CA LEU A 193 0.46 5.66 -10.73
C LEU A 193 1.66 5.82 -9.78
N ILE A 194 2.67 4.96 -9.91
CA ILE A 194 3.91 5.05 -9.12
C ILE A 194 4.67 6.35 -9.40
N SER A 195 4.67 6.84 -10.65
CA SER A 195 5.31 8.10 -11.03
C SER A 195 4.72 9.30 -10.29
N VAL A 196 3.44 9.29 -9.95
CA VAL A 196 2.78 10.34 -9.15
C VAL A 196 3.41 10.40 -7.76
N PHE A 197 3.61 9.25 -7.11
CA PHE A 197 4.23 9.20 -5.77
C PHE A 197 5.69 9.65 -5.80
N GLN A 198 6.44 9.35 -6.88
CA GLN A 198 7.82 9.82 -7.03
C GLN A 198 7.93 11.34 -7.06
N ARG A 199 6.88 12.05 -7.49
CA ARG A 199 6.85 13.53 -7.53
C ARG A 199 6.50 14.17 -6.19
N VAL A 200 5.76 13.47 -5.32
CA VAL A 200 5.32 14.01 -4.03
C VAL A 200 6.17 13.54 -2.85
N ARG A 201 7.03 12.52 -3.02
CA ARG A 201 7.92 12.05 -1.96
C ARG A 201 9.09 13.02 -1.75
N GLN A 202 9.68 12.96 -0.57
CA GLN A 202 10.94 13.64 -0.30
C GLN A 202 12.08 13.04 -1.16
N PRO A 203 13.00 13.86 -1.67
CA PRO A 203 14.05 13.41 -2.60
C PRO A 203 15.11 12.51 -1.94
N LEU A 204 15.36 12.67 -0.65
CA LEU A 204 16.34 11.89 0.12
C LEU A 204 15.65 11.21 1.31
N LYS A 205 15.99 9.95 1.56
CA LYS A 205 15.44 9.14 2.65
C LYS A 205 16.55 8.43 3.40
#